data_ce9e99d3cc2f9537207cd1964e763186
#
_entry.id   ce9e99d3cc2f9537207cd1964e763186
#
_cell.length_a   1.000
_cell.length_b   1.000
_cell.length_c   1.000
_cell.angle_alpha   90.00
_cell.angle_beta   90.00
_cell.angle_gamma   90.00
#
_symmetry.space_group_name_H-M   'P 1'
#
loop_
_entity.id
_entity.type
_entity.pdbx_description
1 polymer ?
#
loop_
_entity_poly.entity_id
_entity_poly.type
_entity_poly.pdbx_seq_one_letter_code
_entity_poly.pdbx_strand_id
1 'polypeptide(L)'
;MNLRIYNTMSRDLEVFSPIEPGHVRMYVCGMTIYDLCHIGHARMMMAFDVVQRWLKASGYKVTYVRNITDIDDKIIKRALERGITIRALTDEMVTAMNQDIGALHIETPTHEPRATEFVPQMLSIIKTLEQKGLAYQAPSLSLIHISEPTRPY
;
A
#
# COMPACT_ATOMS: atom_id res chain seq x y z
N MET A 1 -0.14 20.31 20.54
CA MET A 1 -1.49 20.00 20.00
C MET A 1 -1.69 18.50 20.04
N ASN A 2 -2.83 18.03 20.54
CA ASN A 2 -3.13 16.59 20.48
C ASN A 2 -3.77 16.30 19.13
N LEU A 3 -3.02 15.68 18.21
CA LEU A 3 -3.54 15.18 16.95
C LEU A 3 -4.62 14.12 17.25
N ARG A 4 -5.76 14.20 16.58
CA ARG A 4 -6.82 13.20 16.65
C ARG A 4 -7.06 12.64 15.26
N ILE A 5 -7.17 11.32 15.17
CA ILE A 5 -7.40 10.61 13.90
C ILE A 5 -8.63 9.73 14.06
N TYR A 6 -9.47 9.67 13.03
CA TYR A 6 -10.60 8.74 12.99
C TYR A 6 -10.09 7.32 12.84
N ASN A 7 -10.41 6.48 13.83
CA ASN A 7 -10.07 5.07 13.81
C ASN A 7 -11.28 4.26 13.31
N THR A 8 -11.11 3.59 12.19
CA THR A 8 -12.18 2.78 11.58
C THR A 8 -12.59 1.60 12.46
N MET A 9 -11.70 1.08 13.31
CA MET A 9 -12.02 -0.06 14.18
C MET A 9 -12.96 0.35 15.32
N SER A 10 -12.66 1.45 16.01
CA SER A 10 -13.52 2.00 17.07
C SER A 10 -14.66 2.86 16.54
N ARG A 11 -14.57 3.31 15.27
CA ARG A 11 -15.49 4.26 14.61
C ARG A 11 -15.58 5.60 15.33
N ASP A 12 -14.50 6.05 15.93
CA ASP A 12 -14.44 7.31 16.68
C ASP A 12 -13.14 8.08 16.37
N LEU A 13 -13.13 9.37 16.74
CA LEU A 13 -11.97 10.23 16.73
C LEU A 13 -11.14 10.01 17.99
N GLU A 14 -9.98 9.41 17.85
CA GLU A 14 -9.07 9.09 18.95
C GLU A 14 -7.85 10.01 18.97
N VAL A 15 -7.29 10.24 20.14
CA VAL A 15 -5.99 10.90 20.26
C VAL A 15 -4.94 9.99 19.67
N PHE A 16 -4.20 10.52 18.70
CA PHE A 16 -3.14 9.77 18.05
C PHE A 16 -1.98 9.53 19.00
N SER A 17 -1.62 8.26 19.16
CA SER A 17 -0.46 7.82 19.92
C SER A 17 0.36 6.84 19.08
N PRO A 18 1.61 7.14 18.70
CA PRO A 18 2.43 6.22 17.96
C PRO A 18 2.84 5.04 18.85
N ILE A 19 3.01 3.84 18.25
CA ILE A 19 3.47 2.63 18.97
C ILE A 19 4.85 2.85 19.59
N GLU A 20 5.73 3.57 18.88
CA GLU A 20 7.06 3.96 19.33
C GLU A 20 7.06 5.48 19.60
N PRO A 21 7.34 5.93 20.84
CA PRO A 21 7.34 7.36 21.14
C PRO A 21 8.23 8.17 20.19
N GLY A 22 7.65 9.22 19.60
CA GLY A 22 8.34 10.10 18.65
C GLY A 22 8.53 9.55 17.23
N HIS A 23 8.15 8.30 16.95
CA HIS A 23 8.30 7.68 15.63
C HIS A 23 6.98 7.13 15.09
N VAL A 24 6.55 7.68 13.96
CA VAL A 24 5.36 7.21 13.24
C VAL A 24 5.80 6.30 12.09
N ARG A 25 5.28 5.08 12.09
CA ARG A 25 5.39 4.16 10.95
C ARG A 25 4.04 4.13 10.23
N MET A 26 4.02 4.65 9.00
CA MET A 26 2.82 4.79 8.18
C MET A 26 2.91 3.89 6.96
N TYR A 27 1.91 3.07 6.74
CA TYR A 27 1.76 2.28 5.52
C TYR A 27 0.52 2.76 4.76
N VAL A 28 0.69 2.97 3.46
CA VAL A 28 -0.40 3.35 2.55
C VAL A 28 -0.41 2.39 1.38
N CYS A 29 -1.57 1.84 1.08
CA CYS A 29 -1.74 0.99 -0.10
C CYS A 29 -1.45 1.79 -1.36
N GLY A 30 -0.53 1.28 -2.20
CA GLY A 30 -0.18 1.89 -3.47
C GLY A 30 -1.16 1.53 -4.59
N MET A 31 -0.90 2.06 -5.77
CA MET A 31 -1.72 1.76 -6.95
C MET A 31 -1.28 0.47 -7.66
N THR A 32 -2.22 -0.14 -8.39
CA THR A 32 -1.93 -1.20 -9.36
C THR A 32 -1.46 -0.55 -10.66
N ILE A 33 -0.21 -0.79 -11.05
CA ILE A 33 0.48 -0.08 -12.12
C ILE A 33 0.29 -0.75 -13.51
N TYR A 34 -0.94 -0.76 -14.01
CA TYR A 34 -1.28 -1.28 -15.35
C TYR A 34 -1.50 -0.18 -16.40
N ASP A 35 -1.65 1.07 -15.98
CA ASP A 35 -1.91 2.23 -16.82
C ASP A 35 -1.38 3.51 -16.14
N LEU A 36 -1.45 4.65 -16.83
CA LEU A 36 -1.03 5.96 -16.33
C LEU A 36 -1.83 6.38 -15.08
N CYS A 37 -1.23 7.26 -14.28
CA CYS A 37 -1.92 7.88 -13.17
C CYS A 37 -3.11 8.72 -13.65
N HIS A 38 -4.18 8.69 -12.89
CA HIS A 38 -5.30 9.62 -13.03
C HIS A 38 -5.47 10.47 -11.77
N ILE A 39 -6.33 11.47 -11.84
CA ILE A 39 -6.53 12.43 -10.75
C ILE A 39 -6.89 11.78 -9.40
N GLY A 40 -7.52 10.61 -9.40
CA GLY A 40 -7.80 9.85 -8.17
C GLY A 40 -6.53 9.34 -7.49
N HIS A 41 -5.55 8.87 -8.26
CA HIS A 41 -4.25 8.47 -7.73
C HIS A 41 -3.48 9.69 -7.20
N ALA A 42 -3.45 10.78 -7.96
CA ALA A 42 -2.82 12.02 -7.54
C ALA A 42 -3.42 12.55 -6.22
N ARG A 43 -4.76 12.54 -6.10
CA ARG A 43 -5.46 12.94 -4.88
C ARG A 43 -5.05 12.10 -3.67
N MET A 44 -5.00 10.78 -3.82
CA MET A 44 -4.60 9.87 -2.74
C MET A 44 -3.16 10.15 -2.31
N MET A 45 -2.23 10.21 -3.26
CA MET A 45 -0.83 10.45 -2.97
C MET A 45 -0.60 11.83 -2.32
N MET A 46 -1.26 12.88 -2.79
CA MET A 46 -1.21 14.23 -2.22
C MET A 46 -1.77 14.28 -0.80
N ALA A 47 -2.88 13.57 -0.54
CA ALA A 47 -3.46 13.53 0.80
C ALA A 47 -2.47 12.93 1.82
N PHE A 48 -1.81 11.83 1.49
CA PHE A 48 -0.83 11.21 2.38
C PHE A 48 0.50 11.95 2.43
N ASP A 49 0.86 12.70 1.39
CA ASP A 49 1.98 13.64 1.44
C ASP A 49 1.74 14.76 2.46
N VAL A 50 0.55 15.34 2.47
CA VAL A 50 0.15 16.33 3.48
C VAL A 50 0.21 15.73 4.88
N VAL A 51 -0.30 14.52 5.09
CA VAL A 51 -0.23 13.81 6.38
C VAL A 51 1.22 13.60 6.81
N GLN A 52 2.08 13.12 5.91
CA GLN A 52 3.50 12.91 6.20
C GLN A 52 4.19 14.21 6.62
N ARG A 53 3.99 15.29 5.85
CA ARG A 53 4.57 16.62 6.14
C ARG A 53 4.08 17.17 7.47
N TRP A 54 2.80 17.03 7.75
CA TRP A 54 2.21 17.46 9.02
C TRP A 54 2.83 16.71 10.21
N LEU A 55 2.96 15.40 10.12
CA LEU A 55 3.59 14.59 11.17
C LEU A 55 5.05 15.00 11.40
N LYS A 56 5.83 15.22 10.32
CA LYS A 56 7.21 15.74 10.42
C LYS A 56 7.26 17.11 11.06
N ALA A 57 6.39 18.03 10.64
CA ALA A 57 6.29 19.39 11.21
C ALA A 57 5.86 19.37 12.68
N SER A 58 5.13 18.35 13.11
CA SER A 58 4.72 18.12 14.50
C SER A 58 5.83 17.47 15.36
N GLY A 59 7.04 17.28 14.81
CA GLY A 59 8.21 16.75 15.53
C GLY A 59 8.36 15.24 15.52
N TYR A 60 7.53 14.51 14.76
CA TYR A 60 7.71 13.06 14.63
C TYR A 60 8.75 12.69 13.57
N LYS A 61 9.55 11.68 13.86
CA LYS A 61 10.21 10.90 12.81
C LYS A 61 9.15 10.10 12.08
N VAL A 62 9.14 10.13 10.74
CA VAL A 62 8.15 9.39 9.94
C VAL A 62 8.87 8.38 9.03
N THR A 63 8.51 7.10 9.17
CA THR A 63 8.83 6.08 8.17
C THR A 63 7.57 5.81 7.36
N TYR A 64 7.56 6.25 6.11
CA TYR A 64 6.44 6.10 5.19
C TYR A 64 6.72 5.00 4.19
N VAL A 65 5.85 4.01 4.13
CA VAL A 65 5.90 2.89 3.19
C VAL A 65 4.67 2.95 2.30
N ARG A 66 4.87 2.89 0.99
CA ARG A 66 3.82 2.73 -0.02
C ARG A 66 4.24 1.61 -0.97
N ASN A 67 3.44 0.57 -1.11
CA ASN A 67 3.77 -0.52 -2.03
C ASN A 67 3.49 -0.13 -3.49
N ILE A 68 4.15 -0.84 -4.38
CA ILE A 68 3.81 -0.89 -5.82
C ILE A 68 3.20 -2.25 -6.09
N THR A 69 1.93 -2.27 -6.52
CA THR A 69 1.28 -3.51 -6.96
C THR A 69 1.62 -3.75 -8.42
N ASP A 70 2.67 -4.53 -8.65
CA ASP A 70 3.23 -4.84 -9.97
C ASP A 70 2.89 -6.26 -10.44
N ILE A 71 1.92 -6.91 -9.80
CA ILE A 71 1.32 -8.17 -10.19
C ILE A 71 -0.19 -8.13 -9.93
N ASP A 72 -0.99 -8.31 -10.98
CA ASP A 72 -2.46 -8.27 -10.96
C ASP A 72 -2.97 -8.75 -12.32
N ASP A 73 -4.19 -9.28 -12.39
CA ASP A 73 -4.80 -9.72 -13.65
C ASP A 73 -4.88 -8.60 -14.69
N LYS A 74 -5.11 -7.35 -14.28
CA LYS A 74 -5.14 -6.19 -15.16
C LYS A 74 -3.77 -5.93 -15.80
N ILE A 75 -2.70 -6.11 -15.05
CA ILE A 75 -1.32 -5.97 -15.55
C ILE A 75 -1.03 -7.06 -16.58
N ILE A 76 -1.38 -8.31 -16.27
CA ILE A 76 -1.19 -9.45 -17.18
C ILE A 76 -1.93 -9.21 -18.49
N LYS A 77 -3.21 -8.83 -18.41
CA LYS A 77 -4.04 -8.54 -19.58
C LYS A 77 -3.44 -7.40 -20.41
N ARG A 78 -3.07 -6.30 -19.77
CA ARG A 78 -2.50 -5.13 -20.47
C ARG A 78 -1.17 -5.44 -21.14
N ALA A 79 -0.31 -6.22 -20.50
CA ALA A 79 0.96 -6.65 -21.09
C ALA A 79 0.75 -7.52 -22.32
N LEU A 80 -0.21 -8.46 -22.28
CA LEU A 80 -0.59 -9.29 -23.42
C LEU A 80 -1.16 -8.45 -24.58
N GLU A 81 -2.06 -7.50 -24.29
CA GLU A 81 -2.63 -6.60 -25.30
C GLU A 81 -1.55 -5.77 -26.03
N ARG A 82 -0.49 -5.39 -25.29
CA ARG A 82 0.63 -4.61 -25.84
C ARG A 82 1.75 -5.47 -26.42
N GLY A 83 1.71 -6.78 -26.28
CA GLY A 83 2.77 -7.70 -26.74
C GLY A 83 4.12 -7.49 -26.04
N ILE A 84 4.11 -7.03 -24.78
CA ILE A 84 5.30 -6.78 -23.97
C ILE A 84 5.28 -7.61 -22.69
N THR A 85 6.44 -7.70 -22.00
CA THR A 85 6.50 -8.38 -20.72
C THR A 85 5.82 -7.57 -19.61
N ILE A 86 5.33 -8.25 -18.56
CA ILE A 86 4.80 -7.62 -17.36
C ILE A 86 5.83 -6.63 -16.76
N ARG A 87 7.10 -7.04 -16.70
CA ARG A 87 8.17 -6.19 -16.15
C ARG A 87 8.36 -4.92 -16.98
N ALA A 88 8.38 -5.03 -18.31
CA ALA A 88 8.50 -3.86 -19.18
C ALA A 88 7.35 -2.89 -19.01
N LEU A 89 6.10 -3.40 -18.94
CA LEU A 89 4.92 -2.57 -18.68
C LEU A 89 5.04 -1.86 -17.32
N THR A 90 5.33 -2.60 -16.26
CA THR A 90 5.37 -2.04 -14.90
C THR A 90 6.52 -1.05 -14.71
N ASP A 91 7.67 -1.25 -15.33
CA ASP A 91 8.80 -0.31 -15.29
C ASP A 91 8.45 1.00 -16.01
N GLU A 92 7.75 0.94 -17.15
CA GLU A 92 7.25 2.10 -17.88
C GLU A 92 6.25 2.88 -17.00
N MET A 93 5.27 2.20 -16.40
CA MET A 93 4.24 2.83 -15.58
C MET A 93 4.81 3.43 -14.28
N VAL A 94 5.79 2.79 -13.65
CA VAL A 94 6.51 3.37 -12.49
C VAL A 94 7.25 4.65 -12.90
N THR A 95 7.88 4.65 -14.06
CA THR A 95 8.58 5.84 -14.56
C THR A 95 7.61 7.00 -14.77
N ALA A 96 6.47 6.75 -15.42
CA ALA A 96 5.43 7.76 -15.62
C ALA A 96 4.85 8.26 -14.28
N MET A 97 4.53 7.34 -13.35
CA MET A 97 4.07 7.68 -12.00
C MET A 97 5.06 8.61 -11.28
N ASN A 98 6.35 8.30 -11.35
CA ASN A 98 7.38 9.12 -10.70
C ASN A 98 7.51 10.51 -11.31
N GLN A 99 7.30 10.65 -12.62
CA GLN A 99 7.24 11.96 -13.29
C GLN A 99 6.05 12.78 -12.79
N ASP A 100 4.85 12.17 -12.71
CA ASP A 100 3.64 12.83 -12.21
C ASP A 100 3.80 13.25 -10.74
N ILE A 101 4.35 12.37 -9.90
CA ILE A 101 4.64 12.65 -8.48
C ILE A 101 5.62 13.83 -8.35
N GLY A 102 6.69 13.83 -9.16
CA GLY A 102 7.66 14.91 -9.18
C GLY A 102 7.05 16.25 -9.60
N ALA A 103 6.19 16.26 -10.63
CA ALA A 103 5.49 17.46 -11.10
C ALA A 103 4.53 18.03 -10.04
N LEU A 104 3.97 17.17 -9.18
CA LEU A 104 3.10 17.56 -8.07
C LEU A 104 3.86 17.91 -6.78
N HIS A 105 5.20 17.87 -6.80
CA HIS A 105 6.07 18.09 -5.62
C HIS A 105 5.72 17.20 -4.41
N ILE A 106 5.21 16.00 -4.67
CA ILE A 106 4.93 14.98 -3.64
C ILE A 106 6.25 14.35 -3.21
N GLU A 107 6.51 14.26 -1.91
CA GLU A 107 7.68 13.59 -1.37
C GLU A 107 7.63 12.08 -1.62
N THR A 108 8.74 11.50 -2.01
CA THR A 108 8.86 10.04 -2.17
C THR A 108 8.72 9.34 -0.82
N PRO A 109 8.07 8.16 -0.77
CA PRO A 109 8.05 7.35 0.44
C PRO A 109 9.45 6.94 0.90
N THR A 110 9.59 6.62 2.19
CA THR A 110 10.85 6.08 2.73
C THR A 110 11.19 4.73 2.08
N HIS A 111 10.15 3.91 1.83
CA HIS A 111 10.27 2.63 1.13
C HIS A 111 9.10 2.47 0.17
N GLU A 112 9.40 1.95 -1.02
CA GLU A 112 8.41 1.71 -2.06
C GLU A 112 8.60 0.29 -2.64
N PRO A 113 8.29 -0.77 -1.85
CA PRO A 113 8.50 -2.15 -2.25
C PRO A 113 7.56 -2.56 -3.37
N ARG A 114 8.08 -3.32 -4.35
CA ARG A 114 7.28 -3.99 -5.38
C ARG A 114 6.75 -5.32 -4.85
N ALA A 115 5.48 -5.62 -5.09
CA ALA A 115 4.86 -6.86 -4.62
C ALA A 115 5.60 -8.11 -5.12
N THR A 116 6.05 -8.11 -6.38
CA THR A 116 6.80 -9.24 -6.97
C THR A 116 8.10 -9.57 -6.25
N GLU A 117 8.74 -8.61 -5.61
CA GLU A 117 10.00 -8.78 -4.88
C GLU A 117 9.81 -9.41 -3.50
N PHE A 118 8.56 -9.45 -3.01
CA PHE A 118 8.20 -9.93 -1.66
C PHE A 118 7.36 -11.21 -1.66
N VAL A 119 7.18 -11.87 -2.79
CA VAL A 119 6.40 -13.12 -2.88
C VAL A 119 6.90 -14.20 -1.93
N PRO A 120 8.22 -14.47 -1.79
CA PRO A 120 8.70 -15.48 -0.83
C PRO A 120 8.32 -15.15 0.62
N GLN A 121 8.37 -13.86 1.01
CA GLN A 121 8.00 -13.41 2.35
C GLN A 121 6.49 -13.55 2.57
N MET A 122 5.67 -13.22 1.57
CA MET A 122 4.20 -13.41 1.61
C MET A 122 3.86 -14.89 1.82
N LEU A 123 4.49 -15.80 1.07
CA LEU A 123 4.30 -17.24 1.23
C LEU A 123 4.72 -17.74 2.63
N SER A 124 5.79 -17.21 3.17
CA SER A 124 6.24 -17.53 4.54
C SER A 124 5.23 -17.10 5.59
N ILE A 125 4.64 -15.89 5.46
CA ILE A 125 3.59 -15.39 6.34
C ILE A 125 2.34 -16.27 6.23
N ILE A 126 1.90 -16.60 5.02
CA ILE A 126 0.76 -17.48 4.77
C ILE A 126 0.96 -18.82 5.48
N LYS A 127 2.09 -19.48 5.26
CA LYS A 127 2.43 -20.75 5.93
C LYS A 127 2.38 -20.64 7.46
N THR A 128 2.86 -19.52 8.00
CA THR A 128 2.80 -19.28 9.45
C THR A 128 1.35 -19.14 9.94
N LEU A 129 0.48 -18.47 9.18
CA LEU A 129 -0.94 -18.33 9.50
C LEU A 129 -1.66 -19.67 9.43
N GLU A 130 -1.37 -20.51 8.44
CA GLU A 130 -1.90 -21.88 8.34
C GLU A 130 -1.49 -22.73 9.56
N GLN A 131 -0.20 -22.69 9.92
CA GLN A 131 0.31 -23.43 11.10
C GLN A 131 -0.36 -22.99 12.40
N LYS A 132 -0.75 -21.72 12.51
CA LYS A 132 -1.48 -21.16 13.66
C LYS A 132 -3.00 -21.42 13.60
N GLY A 133 -3.50 -22.04 12.56
CA GLY A 133 -4.93 -22.25 12.35
C GLY A 133 -5.71 -20.97 12.04
N LEU A 134 -5.03 -19.90 11.59
CA LEU A 134 -5.64 -18.61 11.27
C LEU A 134 -5.95 -18.45 9.77
N ALA A 135 -5.53 -19.41 8.96
CA ALA A 135 -5.83 -19.48 7.53
C ALA A 135 -5.97 -20.94 7.09
N TYR A 136 -6.70 -21.18 6.03
CA TYR A 136 -6.87 -22.49 5.42
C TYR A 136 -6.98 -22.37 3.89
N GLN A 137 -6.62 -23.43 3.18
CA GLN A 137 -6.77 -23.51 1.74
C GLN A 137 -8.15 -24.09 1.40
N ALA A 138 -8.96 -23.35 0.65
CA ALA A 138 -10.24 -23.83 0.15
C ALA A 138 -10.09 -24.53 -1.21
N PRO A 139 -10.95 -25.52 -1.56
CA PRO A 139 -10.86 -26.24 -2.83
C PRO A 139 -10.99 -25.37 -4.07
N SER A 140 -11.72 -24.27 -3.99
CA SER A 140 -12.00 -23.33 -5.10
C SER A 140 -11.23 -22.01 -5.01
N LEU A 141 -10.51 -21.76 -3.93
CA LEU A 141 -9.79 -20.51 -3.66
C LEU A 141 -8.40 -20.82 -3.13
N SER A 142 -7.45 -19.95 -3.40
CA SER A 142 -6.08 -20.17 -2.97
C SER A 142 -5.91 -20.13 -1.45
N LEU A 143 -6.62 -19.23 -0.75
CA LEU A 143 -6.53 -19.09 0.71
C LEU A 143 -7.72 -18.32 1.30
N ILE A 144 -8.20 -18.69 2.51
CA ILE A 144 -9.25 -18.00 3.25
C ILE A 144 -8.83 -17.82 4.71
N HIS A 145 -9.12 -16.64 5.29
CA HIS A 145 -9.01 -16.38 6.73
C HIS A 145 -10.10 -17.12 7.53
N ILE A 146 -9.74 -17.76 8.63
CA ILE A 146 -10.70 -18.41 9.54
C ILE A 146 -11.50 -17.40 10.35
N SER A 147 -10.87 -16.31 10.78
CA SER A 147 -11.55 -15.18 11.40
C SER A 147 -11.67 -14.06 10.40
N GLU A 148 -12.85 -13.89 9.80
CA GLU A 148 -13.13 -12.67 9.06
C GLU A 148 -13.05 -11.48 10.01
N PRO A 149 -12.19 -10.48 9.74
CA PRO A 149 -12.45 -9.17 10.27
C PRO A 149 -13.81 -8.76 9.70
N THR A 150 -14.81 -8.58 10.55
CA THR A 150 -16.13 -8.11 10.16
C THR A 150 -15.96 -6.88 9.27
N ARG A 151 -16.08 -7.06 7.95
CA ARG A 151 -16.29 -5.94 7.04
C ARG A 151 -17.65 -5.35 7.40
N PRO A 152 -17.73 -4.10 7.84
CA PRO A 152 -19.02 -3.43 7.86
C PRO A 152 -19.43 -3.27 6.40
N TYR A 153 -20.56 -3.86 6.04
CA TYR A 153 -21.23 -3.60 4.77
C TYR A 153 -21.73 -2.15 4.71
#